data_3549276a1d20ec61b01b8990d469104b
#
_entry.id   3549276a1d20ec61b01b8990d469104b
#
_cell.length_a   1.000
_cell.length_b   1.000
_cell.length_c   1.000
_cell.angle_alpha   90.00
_cell.angle_beta   90.00
_cell.angle_gamma   90.00
#
_symmetry.space_group_name_H-M   'P 1'
#
loop_
_entity.id
_entity.type
_entity.pdbx_description
1 polymer ?
#
loop_
_entity_poly.entity_id
_entity_poly.type
_entity_poly.pdbx_seq_one_letter_code
_entity_poly.pdbx_strand_id
1 'polypeptide(L)'
;MKKLLIVMLALVLVVPVIARAEEKAASSPKEFVIFSDKNTKDNHYIPAGWIGDYGDIKMNDRSAENPHSGTTNIQFVYSAQKTQGQGWAGVYWQNPANNWGNKKGGFDLTGMTKLTFWARGAKGGEVLQKVMVGGIKGTYPDTTLVEMGPIELTDTWKQYTVNLVGRDLSYINGGFGWSTTADLNSGGATFYIDDIKFEADTALKPESKKQEAMPFYIYADRSTVRNHFIPSGYMGDYGDIKYDGSSKEDAYLGDTCIKIIYNGKTAQGARWAGIFWQIPANNWGSVDAGFDLSLATKLTFWARGANGEERIEEFKVGGLMGEYSDSDSAAIGPVILNKEWTQYTIDLKGKDMSYIIGGFAWSTNVDNNPEGATFYLDEIKFE
;
A
#
# COMPACT_ATOMS: atom_id res chain seq x y z
N MET A 1 12.46 103.74 -2.90
CA MET A 1 11.42 102.70 -2.84
C MET A 1 12.11 101.36 -3.16
N LYS A 2 12.52 100.56 -2.14
CA LYS A 2 13.12 99.22 -2.31
C LYS A 2 12.08 98.21 -1.90
N LYS A 3 11.63 97.33 -2.84
CA LYS A 3 10.72 96.21 -2.56
C LYS A 3 11.49 95.09 -1.94
N LEU A 4 11.08 94.67 -0.73
CA LEU A 4 11.60 93.50 -0.01
C LEU A 4 10.87 92.27 -0.48
N LEU A 5 11.60 91.30 -1.05
CA LEU A 5 11.05 90.05 -1.52
C LEU A 5 11.23 89.02 -0.36
N ILE A 6 10.16 88.58 0.23
CA ILE A 6 10.16 87.54 1.28
C ILE A 6 9.99 86.20 0.54
N VAL A 7 11.03 85.35 0.59
CA VAL A 7 11.00 83.98 0.12
C VAL A 7 10.60 83.10 1.30
N MET A 8 9.37 82.51 1.22
CA MET A 8 8.92 81.48 2.14
C MET A 8 9.54 80.14 1.74
N LEU A 9 10.40 79.59 2.58
CA LEU A 9 10.96 78.25 2.41
C LEU A 9 9.97 77.25 3.06
N ALA A 10 9.24 76.47 2.24
CA ALA A 10 8.39 75.43 2.72
C ALA A 10 9.25 74.16 3.05
N LEU A 11 9.39 73.88 4.33
CA LEU A 11 10.07 72.65 4.83
C LEU A 11 9.09 71.48 4.67
N VAL A 12 9.33 70.60 3.68
CA VAL A 12 8.58 69.33 3.53
C VAL A 12 9.19 68.30 4.45
N LEU A 13 8.53 68.01 5.56
CA LEU A 13 8.82 66.90 6.44
C LEU A 13 8.43 65.58 5.75
N VAL A 14 9.41 64.84 5.19
CA VAL A 14 9.18 63.49 4.76
C VAL A 14 9.21 62.57 5.98
N VAL A 15 8.07 62.12 6.46
CA VAL A 15 7.96 61.08 7.48
C VAL A 15 8.12 59.73 6.77
N PRO A 16 9.09 58.90 7.11
CA PRO A 16 9.23 57.55 6.53
C PRO A 16 8.05 56.72 7.09
N VAL A 17 7.15 56.29 6.20
CA VAL A 17 6.17 55.24 6.51
C VAL A 17 6.95 53.94 6.61
N ILE A 18 7.27 53.53 7.81
CA ILE A 18 7.78 52.19 8.10
C ILE A 18 6.56 51.27 7.90
N ALA A 19 6.49 50.61 6.72
CA ALA A 19 5.58 49.53 6.51
C ALA A 19 5.98 48.37 7.47
N ARG A 20 5.24 48.26 8.56
CA ARG A 20 5.32 47.13 9.46
C ARG A 20 4.76 45.95 8.67
N ALA A 21 5.66 45.06 8.19
CA ALA A 21 5.21 43.78 7.68
C ALA A 21 4.43 43.11 8.83
N GLU A 22 3.15 42.89 8.64
CA GLU A 22 2.41 42.00 9.50
C GLU A 22 3.03 40.60 9.35
N GLU A 23 3.78 40.20 10.35
CA GLU A 23 4.21 38.82 10.53
C GLU A 23 2.90 38.02 10.67
N LYS A 24 2.50 37.35 9.58
CA LYS A 24 1.37 36.44 9.57
C LYS A 24 1.71 35.36 10.61
N ALA A 25 1.09 35.45 11.79
CA ALA A 25 1.25 34.46 12.84
C ALA A 25 1.08 33.08 12.18
N ALA A 26 2.10 32.24 12.26
CA ALA A 26 1.99 30.86 11.82
C ALA A 26 0.82 30.26 12.58
N SER A 27 -0.28 29.96 11.88
CA SER A 27 -1.42 29.27 12.46
C SER A 27 -0.87 27.93 12.97
N SER A 28 -1.11 27.64 14.25
CA SER A 28 -0.81 26.33 14.83
C SER A 28 -1.35 25.24 13.88
N PRO A 29 -0.59 24.16 13.64
CA PRO A 29 -1.05 23.10 12.74
C PRO A 29 -2.42 22.64 13.19
N LYS A 30 -3.36 22.59 12.26
CA LYS A 30 -4.71 22.10 12.49
C LYS A 30 -4.61 20.58 12.69
N GLU A 31 -5.03 20.10 13.84
CA GLU A 31 -5.01 18.68 14.20
C GLU A 31 -6.44 18.15 14.30
N PHE A 32 -6.62 16.87 13.98
CA PHE A 32 -7.87 16.15 14.18
C PHE A 32 -7.55 14.74 14.72
N VAL A 33 -7.81 14.53 16.00
CA VAL A 33 -7.38 13.33 16.73
C VAL A 33 -8.34 12.17 16.46
N ILE A 34 -7.77 11.01 16.13
CA ILE A 34 -8.47 9.72 16.07
C ILE A 34 -8.38 9.02 17.42
N PHE A 35 -7.17 8.96 17.99
CA PHE A 35 -6.90 8.39 19.31
C PHE A 35 -5.66 9.06 19.93
N SER A 36 -5.73 9.48 21.18
CA SER A 36 -4.57 9.91 21.98
C SER A 36 -4.53 9.22 23.34
N ASP A 37 -5.66 9.10 24.00
CA ASP A 37 -5.84 8.40 25.28
C ASP A 37 -7.25 7.86 25.37
N LYS A 38 -7.50 6.75 26.08
CA LYS A 38 -8.83 6.12 26.14
C LYS A 38 -9.92 7.06 26.62
N ASN A 39 -9.62 7.93 27.55
CA ASN A 39 -10.62 8.77 28.24
C ASN A 39 -10.69 10.20 27.69
N THR A 40 -9.99 10.52 26.61
CA THR A 40 -10.09 11.83 25.99
C THR A 40 -11.40 11.99 25.22
N LYS A 41 -11.97 13.22 25.28
CA LYS A 41 -13.17 13.54 24.50
C LYS A 41 -12.84 13.88 23.05
N ASP A 42 -11.56 14.02 22.72
CA ASP A 42 -11.09 14.42 21.40
C ASP A 42 -10.92 13.23 20.44
N ASN A 43 -11.19 12.00 20.88
CA ASN A 43 -11.24 10.83 20.00
C ASN A 43 -12.50 10.86 19.14
N HIS A 44 -12.34 10.99 17.83
CA HIS A 44 -13.44 11.23 16.88
C HIS A 44 -13.93 9.97 16.17
N TYR A 45 -13.10 8.93 16.07
CA TYR A 45 -13.43 7.67 15.42
C TYR A 45 -13.44 6.51 16.42
N ILE A 46 -14.16 5.45 16.06
CA ILE A 46 -14.38 4.28 16.92
C ILE A 46 -13.77 3.04 16.25
N PRO A 47 -12.90 2.26 16.93
CA PRO A 47 -12.34 1.00 16.40
C PRO A 47 -13.41 -0.09 16.37
N ALA A 48 -14.34 -0.03 15.42
CA ALA A 48 -15.52 -0.87 15.33
C ALA A 48 -15.58 -1.73 14.06
N GLY A 49 -14.77 -1.45 13.04
CA GLY A 49 -14.74 -2.19 11.78
C GLY A 49 -13.80 -3.38 11.84
N TRP A 50 -14.28 -4.53 12.28
CA TRP A 50 -13.50 -5.76 12.37
C TRP A 50 -13.58 -6.54 11.06
N ILE A 51 -12.43 -6.94 10.48
CA ILE A 51 -12.34 -7.52 9.13
C ILE A 51 -11.44 -8.76 9.08
N GLY A 52 -11.70 -9.62 8.09
CA GLY A 52 -10.97 -10.88 7.88
C GLY A 52 -11.18 -11.86 9.01
N ASP A 53 -10.11 -12.48 9.45
CA ASP A 53 -10.09 -13.40 10.62
C ASP A 53 -10.13 -12.59 11.93
N TYR A 54 -11.18 -11.79 12.12
CA TYR A 54 -11.32 -10.89 13.29
C TYR A 54 -11.35 -11.64 14.63
N GLY A 55 -11.71 -12.91 14.64
CA GLY A 55 -11.62 -13.77 15.83
C GLY A 55 -10.18 -14.00 16.33
N ASP A 56 -9.21 -13.73 15.48
CA ASP A 56 -7.78 -13.80 15.80
C ASP A 56 -7.27 -12.54 16.51
N ILE A 57 -8.08 -11.47 16.58
CA ILE A 57 -7.64 -10.19 17.14
C ILE A 57 -8.22 -10.01 18.55
N LYS A 58 -7.35 -9.69 19.50
CA LYS A 58 -7.72 -9.12 20.80
C LYS A 58 -7.21 -7.69 20.87
N MET A 59 -8.07 -6.75 21.25
CA MET A 59 -7.74 -5.34 21.40
C MET A 59 -7.95 -4.92 22.86
N ASN A 60 -6.96 -4.20 23.40
CA ASN A 60 -7.06 -3.52 24.69
C ASN A 60 -6.72 -2.04 24.48
N ASP A 61 -7.73 -1.19 24.39
CA ASP A 61 -7.61 0.26 24.22
C ASP A 61 -7.35 1.03 25.52
N ARG A 62 -7.05 0.31 26.59
CA ARG A 62 -6.67 0.81 27.93
C ARG A 62 -5.35 0.24 28.40
N SER A 63 -4.49 -0.19 27.49
CA SER A 63 -3.19 -0.72 27.88
C SER A 63 -2.33 0.41 28.47
N ALA A 64 -1.83 0.20 29.68
CA ALA A 64 -0.88 1.09 30.34
C ALA A 64 0.58 0.61 30.14
N GLU A 65 0.79 -0.32 29.21
CA GLU A 65 2.11 -0.88 28.93
C GLU A 65 2.94 0.09 28.09
N ASN A 66 3.76 0.90 28.77
CA ASN A 66 4.68 1.87 28.15
C ASN A 66 4.02 2.72 27.04
N PRO A 67 2.98 3.53 27.36
CA PRO A 67 2.35 4.40 26.35
C PRO A 67 3.39 5.37 25.74
N HIS A 68 3.18 5.75 24.46
CA HIS A 68 4.00 6.77 23.84
C HIS A 68 3.78 8.14 24.48
N SER A 69 2.50 8.48 24.71
CA SER A 69 2.12 9.66 25.46
C SER A 69 0.95 9.36 26.41
N GLY A 70 0.58 10.32 27.25
CA GLY A 70 -0.57 10.17 28.16
C GLY A 70 -0.45 9.01 29.13
N THR A 71 -1.53 8.26 29.31
CA THR A 71 -1.66 7.18 30.29
C THR A 71 -2.00 5.82 29.69
N THR A 72 -2.49 5.79 28.45
CA THR A 72 -2.91 4.55 27.77
C THR A 72 -2.51 4.53 26.31
N ASN A 73 -2.31 3.33 25.79
CA ASN A 73 -2.17 3.05 24.36
C ASN A 73 -3.16 1.95 23.95
N ILE A 74 -3.19 1.59 22.69
CA ILE A 74 -3.96 0.45 22.18
C ILE A 74 -3.02 -0.73 21.95
N GLN A 75 -3.24 -1.82 22.69
CA GLN A 75 -2.56 -3.09 22.47
C GLN A 75 -3.41 -3.98 21.57
N PHE A 76 -2.77 -4.57 20.57
CA PHE A 76 -3.33 -5.62 19.73
C PHE A 76 -2.56 -6.92 19.91
N VAL A 77 -3.31 -8.02 20.01
CA VAL A 77 -2.75 -9.38 19.96
C VAL A 77 -3.44 -10.10 18.81
N TYR A 78 -2.66 -10.50 17.83
CA TYR A 78 -3.09 -11.29 16.68
C TYR A 78 -2.58 -12.72 16.80
N SER A 79 -3.46 -13.72 16.66
CA SER A 79 -3.11 -15.14 16.93
C SER A 79 -2.77 -15.95 15.69
N ALA A 80 -3.03 -15.46 14.48
CA ALA A 80 -2.80 -16.12 13.19
C ALA A 80 -3.46 -17.52 13.04
N GLN A 81 -4.57 -17.76 13.74
CA GLN A 81 -5.27 -19.06 13.73
C GLN A 81 -6.20 -19.25 12.53
N LYS A 82 -6.38 -18.20 11.70
CA LYS A 82 -7.28 -18.21 10.54
C LYS A 82 -8.72 -18.59 10.92
N THR A 83 -9.25 -18.00 12.01
CA THR A 83 -10.52 -18.40 12.63
C THR A 83 -11.75 -18.27 11.73
N GLN A 84 -11.74 -17.36 10.73
CA GLN A 84 -12.76 -17.24 9.68
C GLN A 84 -12.27 -17.74 8.32
N GLY A 85 -11.05 -18.30 8.22
CA GLY A 85 -10.49 -18.92 7.03
C GLY A 85 -9.94 -17.95 5.97
N GLN A 86 -9.73 -16.65 6.32
CA GLN A 86 -9.29 -15.65 5.37
C GLN A 86 -7.75 -15.56 5.25
N GLY A 87 -7.02 -15.93 6.30
CA GLY A 87 -5.57 -15.81 6.37
C GLY A 87 -5.05 -14.39 6.66
N TRP A 88 -5.95 -13.44 6.88
CA TRP A 88 -5.62 -12.05 7.22
C TRP A 88 -6.67 -11.47 8.17
N ALA A 89 -6.31 -10.45 8.94
CA ALA A 89 -7.20 -9.77 9.86
C ALA A 89 -6.86 -8.29 9.99
N GLY A 90 -7.83 -7.47 10.42
CA GLY A 90 -7.62 -6.06 10.63
C GLY A 90 -8.74 -5.36 11.39
N VAL A 91 -8.51 -4.09 11.71
CA VAL A 91 -9.47 -3.23 12.40
C VAL A 91 -9.53 -1.86 11.74
N TYR A 92 -10.74 -1.34 11.54
CA TYR A 92 -11.02 0.03 11.08
C TYR A 92 -11.61 0.90 12.21
N TRP A 93 -11.14 2.11 12.30
CA TRP A 93 -11.76 3.21 13.06
C TRP A 93 -12.79 3.90 12.19
N GLN A 94 -14.03 3.83 12.58
CA GLN A 94 -15.18 4.28 11.79
C GLN A 94 -15.98 5.37 12.51
N ASN A 95 -16.67 6.21 11.75
CA ASN A 95 -17.65 7.14 12.27
C ASN A 95 -18.95 7.11 11.42
N PRO A 96 -20.10 6.78 12.03
CA PRO A 96 -20.26 6.17 13.36
C PRO A 96 -19.72 4.72 13.41
N ALA A 97 -19.74 4.10 14.59
CA ALA A 97 -19.33 2.73 14.77
C ALA A 97 -20.07 1.77 13.82
N ASN A 98 -19.33 0.78 13.27
CA ASN A 98 -19.85 -0.21 12.32
C ASN A 98 -20.49 0.44 11.05
N ASN A 99 -19.93 1.55 10.59
CA ASN A 99 -20.37 2.19 9.36
C ASN A 99 -19.53 1.73 8.16
N TRP A 100 -20.07 0.79 7.41
CA TRP A 100 -19.48 0.31 6.16
C TRP A 100 -20.03 1.05 4.92
N GLY A 101 -20.29 2.36 5.07
CA GLY A 101 -20.87 3.21 4.02
C GLY A 101 -22.37 3.05 3.84
N ASN A 102 -23.06 2.43 4.78
CA ASN A 102 -24.51 2.26 4.77
C ASN A 102 -25.27 3.33 5.59
N LYS A 103 -24.55 4.18 6.28
CA LYS A 103 -25.09 5.29 7.10
C LYS A 103 -24.34 6.58 6.79
N LYS A 104 -25.03 7.72 6.92
CA LYS A 104 -24.33 9.00 6.99
C LYS A 104 -23.43 9.05 8.22
N GLY A 105 -22.22 9.57 8.04
CA GLY A 105 -21.22 9.72 9.09
C GLY A 105 -19.97 10.37 8.53
N GLY A 106 -18.83 10.01 9.09
CA GLY A 106 -17.55 10.55 8.64
C GLY A 106 -17.34 12.02 8.96
N PHE A 107 -16.21 12.51 8.54
CA PHE A 107 -15.80 13.89 8.75
C PHE A 107 -15.29 14.50 7.45
N ASP A 108 -15.50 15.82 7.31
CA ASP A 108 -14.78 16.63 6.33
C ASP A 108 -13.40 16.99 6.91
N LEU A 109 -12.38 16.38 6.37
CA LEU A 109 -10.97 16.56 6.74
C LEU A 109 -10.22 17.37 5.68
N THR A 110 -10.93 18.12 4.85
CA THR A 110 -10.33 19.01 3.84
C THR A 110 -9.29 19.93 4.48
N GLY A 111 -8.10 19.96 3.86
CA GLY A 111 -6.95 20.73 4.34
C GLY A 111 -6.02 19.96 5.28
N MET A 112 -6.35 18.73 5.67
CA MET A 112 -5.37 17.83 6.25
C MET A 112 -4.43 17.30 5.17
N THR A 113 -3.15 17.17 5.48
CA THR A 113 -2.12 16.77 4.51
C THR A 113 -1.39 15.50 4.88
N LYS A 114 -1.57 15.03 6.11
CA LYS A 114 -1.01 13.77 6.60
C LYS A 114 -1.87 13.17 7.71
N LEU A 115 -1.74 11.85 7.88
CA LEU A 115 -2.10 11.15 9.10
C LEU A 115 -0.80 10.67 9.75
N THR A 116 -0.65 10.89 11.04
CA THR A 116 0.46 10.34 11.82
C THR A 116 -0.04 9.38 12.90
N PHE A 117 0.77 8.41 13.24
CA PHE A 117 0.53 7.51 14.37
C PHE A 117 1.86 6.99 14.90
N TRP A 118 1.89 6.63 16.17
CA TRP A 118 3.02 5.93 16.77
C TRP A 118 2.72 4.44 16.89
N ALA A 119 3.68 3.61 16.55
CA ALA A 119 3.54 2.16 16.71
C ALA A 119 4.86 1.50 17.13
N ARG A 120 4.75 0.39 17.86
CA ARG A 120 5.85 -0.51 18.19
C ARG A 120 5.36 -1.95 18.27
N GLY A 121 6.23 -2.88 17.96
CA GLY A 121 6.05 -4.28 18.27
C GLY A 121 6.33 -4.59 19.74
N ALA A 122 5.90 -5.70 20.22
CA ALA A 122 6.28 -6.19 21.56
C ALA A 122 7.73 -6.71 21.58
N LYS A 123 8.21 -7.23 20.46
CA LYS A 123 9.55 -7.82 20.29
C LYS A 123 10.36 -7.17 19.17
N GLY A 124 9.70 -6.47 18.25
CA GLY A 124 10.25 -6.07 16.97
C GLY A 124 10.13 -7.20 15.94
N GLY A 125 9.94 -6.82 14.67
CA GLY A 125 9.72 -7.74 13.58
C GLY A 125 8.24 -8.10 13.35
N GLU A 126 7.31 -7.63 14.17
CA GLU A 126 5.87 -7.73 13.88
C GLU A 126 5.53 -6.87 12.67
N VAL A 127 4.70 -7.38 11.76
CA VAL A 127 4.42 -6.72 10.48
C VAL A 127 2.97 -6.30 10.37
N LEU A 128 2.72 -5.02 10.12
CA LEU A 128 1.45 -4.53 9.60
C LEU A 128 1.50 -4.59 8.07
N GLN A 129 0.64 -5.38 7.46
CA GLN A 129 0.63 -5.48 6.00
C GLN A 129 0.19 -4.17 5.37
N LYS A 130 -0.83 -3.52 5.96
CA LYS A 130 -1.34 -2.24 5.50
C LYS A 130 -1.79 -1.38 6.67
N VAL A 131 -1.60 -0.08 6.51
CA VAL A 131 -2.30 0.99 7.22
C VAL A 131 -3.11 1.75 6.17
N MET A 132 -4.35 2.10 6.50
CA MET A 132 -5.32 2.62 5.53
C MET A 132 -6.02 3.87 6.08
N VAL A 133 -6.31 4.82 5.18
CA VAL A 133 -7.18 5.98 5.40
C VAL A 133 -8.26 5.97 4.33
N GLY A 134 -9.52 6.00 4.72
CA GLY A 134 -10.64 5.90 3.79
C GLY A 134 -10.85 4.47 3.25
N GLY A 135 -11.47 4.37 2.07
CA GLY A 135 -11.69 3.10 1.36
C GLY A 135 -12.98 2.37 1.71
N ILE A 136 -13.80 2.88 2.61
CA ILE A 136 -15.13 2.35 2.86
C ILE A 136 -16.01 2.68 1.64
N LYS A 137 -16.68 1.66 1.11
CA LYS A 137 -17.59 1.74 -0.04
C LYS A 137 -19.04 1.70 0.45
N GLY A 138 -20.02 1.85 -0.45
CA GLY A 138 -21.44 1.75 -0.15
C GLY A 138 -22.24 2.97 -0.60
N THR A 139 -23.37 3.25 0.05
CA THR A 139 -24.24 4.41 -0.28
C THR A 139 -23.59 5.74 0.09
N TYR A 140 -22.75 5.73 1.11
CA TYR A 140 -22.00 6.90 1.60
C TYR A 140 -20.51 6.54 1.63
N PRO A 141 -19.85 6.46 0.48
CA PRO A 141 -18.46 6.00 0.38
C PRO A 141 -17.50 7.09 0.86
N ASP A 142 -16.32 6.66 1.31
CA ASP A 142 -15.20 7.56 1.48
C ASP A 142 -14.79 8.17 0.13
N THR A 143 -14.35 9.43 0.15
CA THR A 143 -13.90 10.14 -1.07
C THR A 143 -12.53 9.69 -1.55
N THR A 144 -11.77 8.98 -0.72
CA THR A 144 -10.44 8.46 -1.09
C THR A 144 -10.13 7.15 -0.38
N LEU A 145 -9.12 6.44 -0.89
CA LEU A 145 -8.39 5.39 -0.20
C LEU A 145 -6.89 5.70 -0.32
N VAL A 146 -6.21 5.76 0.81
CA VAL A 146 -4.75 5.81 0.86
C VAL A 146 -4.25 4.64 1.69
N GLU A 147 -3.29 3.89 1.16
CA GLU A 147 -2.69 2.73 1.81
C GLU A 147 -1.19 2.96 1.99
N MET A 148 -0.64 2.47 3.09
CA MET A 148 0.79 2.46 3.39
C MET A 148 1.16 1.08 3.95
N GLY A 149 2.27 0.52 3.54
CA GLY A 149 2.80 -0.76 4.02
C GLY A 149 3.49 -1.57 2.92
N PRO A 150 4.02 -2.74 3.24
CA PRO A 150 4.07 -3.31 4.59
C PRO A 150 5.01 -2.53 5.53
N ILE A 151 4.73 -2.60 6.84
CA ILE A 151 5.51 -1.94 7.90
C ILE A 151 5.99 -3.01 8.86
N GLU A 152 7.30 -3.17 8.96
CA GLU A 152 7.94 -3.95 10.03
C GLU A 152 8.15 -3.04 11.24
N LEU A 153 7.61 -3.46 12.38
CA LEU A 153 7.64 -2.69 13.62
C LEU A 153 8.94 -2.97 14.38
N THR A 154 9.48 -1.91 14.99
CA THR A 154 10.57 -2.00 15.96
C THR A 154 10.01 -2.25 17.37
N ASP A 155 10.81 -2.73 18.29
CA ASP A 155 10.46 -2.89 19.73
C ASP A 155 10.35 -1.54 20.47
N THR A 156 10.77 -0.46 19.85
CA THR A 156 10.67 0.91 20.34
C THR A 156 9.64 1.72 19.56
N TRP A 157 9.03 2.72 20.22
CA TRP A 157 8.09 3.61 19.57
C TRP A 157 8.71 4.33 18.38
N LYS A 158 8.03 4.25 17.23
CA LYS A 158 8.39 4.96 16.01
C LYS A 158 7.15 5.65 15.44
N GLN A 159 7.32 6.90 14.99
CA GLN A 159 6.26 7.60 14.28
C GLN A 159 6.23 7.20 12.82
N TYR A 160 5.04 6.94 12.33
CA TYR A 160 4.74 6.68 10.92
C TYR A 160 3.84 7.80 10.37
N THR A 161 3.97 8.08 9.09
CA THR A 161 3.22 9.15 8.41
C THR A 161 2.63 8.60 7.13
N VAL A 162 1.32 8.75 6.97
CA VAL A 162 0.60 8.55 5.70
C VAL A 162 0.45 9.91 5.05
N ASN A 163 1.00 10.10 3.85
CA ASN A 163 0.90 11.35 3.10
C ASN A 163 -0.49 11.42 2.43
N LEU A 164 -1.19 12.53 2.66
CA LEU A 164 -2.55 12.77 2.17
C LEU A 164 -2.62 14.02 1.27
N VAL A 165 -1.48 14.60 0.90
CA VAL A 165 -1.46 15.79 0.04
C VAL A 165 -2.08 15.48 -1.32
N GLY A 166 -3.00 16.33 -1.74
CA GLY A 166 -3.72 16.17 -3.01
C GLY A 166 -4.86 15.15 -2.99
N ARG A 167 -5.13 14.51 -1.84
CA ARG A 167 -6.26 13.59 -1.69
C ARG A 167 -7.54 14.34 -1.36
N ASP A 168 -8.67 13.87 -1.89
CA ASP A 168 -9.99 14.36 -1.51
C ASP A 168 -10.37 13.76 -0.16
N LEU A 169 -10.34 14.59 0.88
CA LEU A 169 -10.68 14.22 2.25
C LEU A 169 -12.02 14.86 2.70
N SER A 170 -12.86 15.26 1.75
CA SER A 170 -14.12 15.94 2.06
C SER A 170 -15.15 15.05 2.74
N TYR A 171 -15.00 13.73 2.66
CA TYR A 171 -15.89 12.79 3.35
C TYR A 171 -15.15 11.47 3.68
N ILE A 172 -14.80 11.28 4.95
CA ILE A 172 -14.03 10.13 5.43
C ILE A 172 -14.76 9.44 6.59
N ASN A 173 -15.35 8.29 6.34
CA ASN A 173 -15.96 7.39 7.34
C ASN A 173 -14.91 6.52 8.04
N GLY A 174 -13.93 6.01 7.28
CA GLY A 174 -12.84 5.18 7.76
C GLY A 174 -11.59 6.04 8.01
N GLY A 175 -11.45 6.57 9.22
CA GLY A 175 -10.36 7.50 9.54
C GLY A 175 -8.99 6.84 9.62
N PHE A 176 -8.94 5.61 10.08
CA PHE A 176 -7.73 4.83 10.22
C PHE A 176 -8.07 3.34 10.16
N GLY A 177 -7.21 2.55 9.57
CA GLY A 177 -7.33 1.09 9.60
C GLY A 177 -5.95 0.45 9.50
N TRP A 178 -5.86 -0.76 10.01
CA TRP A 178 -4.68 -1.61 9.80
C TRP A 178 -5.11 -3.04 9.46
N SER A 179 -4.26 -3.75 8.75
CA SER A 179 -4.41 -5.19 8.54
C SER A 179 -3.07 -5.90 8.58
N THR A 180 -3.12 -7.19 8.89
CA THR A 180 -1.97 -8.10 8.82
C THR A 180 -2.37 -9.48 8.34
N THR A 181 -1.40 -10.35 8.04
CA THR A 181 -1.64 -11.71 7.55
C THR A 181 -0.96 -12.75 8.42
N ALA A 182 -1.50 -13.96 8.40
CA ALA A 182 -0.90 -15.12 9.05
C ALA A 182 0.46 -15.51 8.41
N ASP A 183 0.67 -15.18 7.15
CA ASP A 183 1.93 -15.47 6.47
C ASP A 183 3.07 -14.55 6.94
N LEU A 184 2.77 -13.25 7.15
CA LEU A 184 3.76 -12.28 7.66
C LEU A 184 4.01 -12.42 9.17
N ASN A 185 3.03 -12.93 9.92
CA ASN A 185 3.10 -13.11 11.37
C ASN A 185 2.65 -14.54 11.75
N SER A 186 3.32 -15.56 11.23
CA SER A 186 2.91 -16.96 11.38
C SER A 186 2.88 -17.45 12.84
N GLY A 187 3.68 -16.86 13.71
CA GLY A 187 3.68 -17.09 15.16
C GLY A 187 2.72 -16.18 15.94
N GLY A 188 1.88 -15.41 15.25
CA GLY A 188 1.11 -14.33 15.84
C GLY A 188 1.93 -13.05 16.02
N ALA A 189 1.27 -11.96 16.41
CA ALA A 189 1.89 -10.67 16.65
C ALA A 189 1.27 -9.97 17.86
N THR A 190 2.10 -9.30 18.65
CA THR A 190 1.63 -8.34 19.66
C THR A 190 2.26 -7.00 19.37
N PHE A 191 1.45 -5.97 19.23
CA PHE A 191 1.93 -4.64 18.93
C PHE A 191 1.04 -3.57 19.57
N TYR A 192 1.55 -2.34 19.57
CA TYR A 192 0.93 -1.21 20.24
C TYR A 192 0.84 -0.05 19.28
N ILE A 193 -0.28 0.69 19.33
CA ILE A 193 -0.51 1.90 18.56
C ILE A 193 -0.93 3.01 19.52
N ASP A 194 -0.46 4.25 19.25
CA ASP A 194 -0.76 5.43 20.06
C ASP A 194 -0.76 6.69 19.21
N ASP A 195 -1.34 7.79 19.71
CA ASP A 195 -1.32 9.12 19.12
C ASP A 195 -1.65 9.14 17.62
N ILE A 196 -2.82 8.62 17.26
CA ILE A 196 -3.31 8.60 15.87
C ILE A 196 -4.03 9.92 15.58
N LYS A 197 -3.56 10.70 14.59
CA LYS A 197 -4.16 11.99 14.24
C LYS A 197 -3.94 12.40 12.79
N PHE A 198 -4.86 13.19 12.27
CA PHE A 198 -4.65 13.98 11.05
C PHE A 198 -4.02 15.32 11.41
N GLU A 199 -3.15 15.81 10.53
CA GLU A 199 -2.47 17.10 10.69
C GLU A 199 -2.41 17.86 9.35
N ALA A 200 -2.51 19.18 9.42
CA ALA A 200 -2.24 20.08 8.30
C ALA A 200 -0.78 20.53 8.37
N ASP A 201 0.03 20.03 7.47
CA ASP A 201 1.45 20.41 7.32
C ASP A 201 1.65 21.04 5.94
N THR A 202 1.76 22.37 5.91
CA THR A 202 1.92 23.13 4.67
C THR A 202 3.31 22.96 4.03
N ALA A 203 4.26 22.38 4.73
CA ALA A 203 5.58 22.08 4.20
C ALA A 203 5.62 20.73 3.46
N LEU A 204 4.65 19.85 3.72
CA LEU A 204 4.51 18.60 3.00
C LEU A 204 4.09 18.87 1.55
N LYS A 205 4.79 18.26 0.63
CA LYS A 205 4.45 18.26 -0.80
C LYS A 205 3.74 16.95 -1.14
N PRO A 206 2.98 16.90 -2.26
CA PRO A 206 2.58 15.62 -2.82
C PRO A 206 3.80 14.72 -2.88
N GLU A 207 3.66 13.45 -2.51
CA GLU A 207 4.74 12.51 -2.75
C GLU A 207 5.06 12.56 -4.26
N SER A 208 6.22 13.13 -4.59
CA SER A 208 6.85 12.71 -5.83
C SER A 208 7.10 11.22 -5.66
N LYS A 209 6.57 10.39 -6.55
CA LYS A 209 6.80 8.94 -6.48
C LYS A 209 8.28 8.73 -6.27
N LYS A 210 8.61 8.15 -5.15
CA LYS A 210 10.01 7.87 -4.80
C LYS A 210 10.50 6.84 -5.79
N GLN A 211 11.56 7.18 -6.49
CA GLN A 211 12.26 6.21 -7.32
C GLN A 211 12.72 5.06 -6.42
N GLU A 212 12.27 3.85 -6.71
CA GLU A 212 12.54 2.69 -5.88
C GLU A 212 13.97 2.19 -6.06
N ALA A 213 14.57 1.76 -4.96
CA ALA A 213 15.91 1.19 -4.98
C ALA A 213 15.90 -0.24 -5.56
N MET A 214 16.96 -0.59 -6.31
CA MET A 214 17.14 -1.93 -6.85
C MET A 214 18.05 -2.77 -5.94
N PRO A 215 17.82 -4.10 -5.83
CA PRO A 215 16.73 -4.85 -6.46
C PRO A 215 15.38 -4.64 -5.77
N PHE A 216 14.31 -4.54 -6.57
CA PHE A 216 12.94 -4.37 -6.11
C PHE A 216 12.13 -5.65 -6.38
N TYR A 217 11.65 -6.30 -5.31
CA TYR A 217 11.09 -7.65 -5.40
C TYR A 217 9.59 -7.66 -5.66
N ILE A 218 9.17 -8.53 -6.55
CA ILE A 218 7.78 -8.95 -6.74
C ILE A 218 7.50 -10.16 -5.86
N TYR A 219 8.45 -11.12 -5.86
CA TYR A 219 8.42 -12.30 -5.00
C TYR A 219 9.87 -12.72 -4.66
N ALA A 220 10.17 -12.88 -3.37
CA ALA A 220 11.41 -13.46 -2.87
C ALA A 220 11.11 -14.74 -2.06
N ASP A 221 10.20 -14.65 -1.10
CA ASP A 221 9.69 -15.74 -0.25
C ASP A 221 8.27 -15.38 0.20
N ARG A 222 7.46 -16.37 0.62
CA ARG A 222 6.08 -16.14 1.04
C ARG A 222 5.96 -15.11 2.18
N SER A 223 6.76 -15.26 3.19
CA SER A 223 6.70 -14.48 4.43
C SER A 223 7.78 -13.41 4.48
N THR A 224 7.73 -12.46 3.55
CA THR A 224 8.68 -11.34 3.51
C THR A 224 7.99 -10.02 3.17
N VAL A 225 8.42 -8.95 3.84
CA VAL A 225 8.02 -7.56 3.54
C VAL A 225 8.61 -7.05 2.23
N ARG A 226 9.52 -7.81 1.61
CA ARG A 226 10.15 -7.45 0.34
C ARG A 226 9.24 -7.67 -0.87
N ASN A 227 8.12 -8.38 -0.74
CA ASN A 227 7.15 -8.59 -1.81
C ASN A 227 6.24 -7.37 -1.93
N HIS A 228 6.29 -6.68 -3.06
CA HIS A 228 5.59 -5.40 -3.25
C HIS A 228 4.33 -5.50 -4.10
N PHE A 229 4.15 -6.58 -4.85
CA PHE A 229 2.98 -6.81 -5.70
C PHE A 229 2.19 -8.05 -5.24
N ILE A 230 0.91 -8.08 -5.59
CA ILE A 230 -0.03 -9.10 -5.15
C ILE A 230 -0.54 -9.88 -6.37
N PRO A 231 -0.48 -11.24 -6.38
CA PRO A 231 -1.01 -12.09 -7.46
C PRO A 231 -2.55 -12.11 -7.41
N SER A 232 -3.19 -11.06 -7.92
CA SER A 232 -4.62 -10.83 -7.79
C SER A 232 -5.36 -10.67 -9.11
N GLY A 233 -4.64 -10.34 -10.19
CA GLY A 233 -5.23 -10.14 -11.51
C GLY A 233 -5.41 -11.46 -12.27
N TYR A 234 -6.39 -12.27 -11.89
CA TYR A 234 -6.70 -13.52 -12.59
C TYR A 234 -7.44 -13.25 -13.92
N MET A 235 -6.99 -13.90 -15.01
CA MET A 235 -7.43 -13.62 -16.37
C MET A 235 -7.82 -14.91 -17.11
N GLY A 236 -8.70 -14.75 -18.12
CA GLY A 236 -9.13 -15.84 -19.01
C GLY A 236 -9.85 -16.95 -18.25
N ASP A 237 -9.46 -18.19 -18.47
CA ASP A 237 -9.99 -19.36 -17.77
C ASP A 237 -9.37 -19.48 -16.37
N TYR A 238 -9.58 -18.46 -15.52
CA TYR A 238 -9.01 -18.38 -14.18
C TYR A 238 -9.45 -19.54 -13.26
N GLY A 239 -10.58 -20.17 -13.51
CA GLY A 239 -11.02 -21.39 -12.82
C GLY A 239 -10.12 -22.59 -13.07
N ASP A 240 -9.28 -22.54 -14.10
CA ASP A 240 -8.31 -23.58 -14.43
C ASP A 240 -6.97 -23.42 -13.67
N ILE A 241 -6.82 -22.33 -12.91
CA ILE A 241 -5.57 -22.01 -12.21
C ILE A 241 -5.68 -22.40 -10.74
N LYS A 242 -4.67 -23.16 -10.26
CA LYS A 242 -4.38 -23.29 -8.83
C LYS A 242 -3.06 -22.58 -8.55
N TYR A 243 -3.07 -21.66 -7.63
CA TYR A 243 -1.92 -20.88 -7.19
C TYR A 243 -1.55 -21.23 -5.75
N ASP A 244 -0.30 -21.57 -5.53
CA ASP A 244 0.30 -21.74 -4.20
C ASP A 244 1.59 -20.91 -4.13
N GLY A 245 1.55 -19.76 -3.45
CA GLY A 245 2.70 -18.89 -3.24
C GLY A 245 3.57 -19.29 -2.04
N SER A 246 3.34 -20.46 -1.45
CA SER A 246 4.03 -20.97 -0.26
C SER A 246 4.54 -22.40 -0.45
N SER A 247 4.67 -22.85 -1.69
CA SER A 247 5.15 -24.19 -1.99
C SER A 247 6.58 -24.38 -1.50
N LYS A 248 6.83 -25.48 -0.80
CA LYS A 248 8.16 -25.90 -0.36
C LYS A 248 8.79 -26.95 -1.30
N GLU A 249 8.19 -27.15 -2.47
CA GLU A 249 8.66 -28.13 -3.45
C GLU A 249 9.87 -27.58 -4.20
N ASP A 250 11.08 -27.82 -3.68
CA ASP A 250 12.35 -27.50 -4.34
C ASP A 250 12.45 -26.01 -4.71
N ALA A 251 12.32 -25.11 -3.71
CA ALA A 251 12.52 -23.68 -3.90
C ALA A 251 13.93 -23.40 -4.44
N TYR A 252 14.05 -22.42 -5.36
CA TYR A 252 15.35 -22.01 -5.89
C TYR A 252 16.20 -21.34 -4.80
N LEU A 253 15.59 -20.43 -4.05
CA LEU A 253 16.22 -19.74 -2.92
C LEU A 253 15.22 -19.60 -1.77
N GLY A 254 15.72 -19.54 -0.53
CA GLY A 254 14.86 -19.39 0.64
C GLY A 254 14.07 -20.66 0.99
N ASP A 255 12.91 -20.48 1.58
CA ASP A 255 12.07 -21.57 2.11
C ASP A 255 10.90 -21.94 1.21
N THR A 256 10.48 -21.06 0.31
CA THR A 256 9.28 -21.24 -0.51
C THR A 256 9.46 -20.70 -1.94
N CYS A 257 8.73 -21.31 -2.88
CA CYS A 257 8.55 -20.83 -4.24
C CYS A 257 7.06 -20.74 -4.57
N ILE A 258 6.73 -20.14 -5.70
CA ILE A 258 5.38 -20.15 -6.27
C ILE A 258 5.19 -21.42 -7.10
N LYS A 259 4.14 -22.20 -6.81
CA LYS A 259 3.66 -23.30 -7.64
C LYS A 259 2.39 -22.92 -8.34
N ILE A 260 2.32 -23.13 -9.64
CA ILE A 260 1.15 -22.87 -10.48
C ILE A 260 0.75 -24.17 -11.18
N ILE A 261 -0.53 -24.51 -11.11
CA ILE A 261 -1.12 -25.61 -11.87
C ILE A 261 -2.21 -25.01 -12.75
N TYR A 262 -2.05 -25.15 -14.07
CA TYR A 262 -3.04 -24.85 -15.08
C TYR A 262 -3.59 -26.18 -15.61
N ASN A 263 -4.94 -26.38 -15.60
CA ASN A 263 -5.51 -27.69 -15.94
C ASN A 263 -6.12 -27.77 -17.35
N GLY A 264 -6.16 -26.68 -18.10
CA GLY A 264 -6.60 -26.65 -19.51
C GLY A 264 -8.05 -27.03 -19.78
N LYS A 265 -8.96 -26.93 -18.80
CA LYS A 265 -10.38 -27.34 -18.93
C LYS A 265 -11.30 -26.29 -19.53
N THR A 266 -10.76 -25.13 -19.89
CA THR A 266 -11.50 -23.99 -20.45
C THR A 266 -12.71 -23.56 -19.60
N ALA A 267 -12.50 -23.43 -18.29
CA ALA A 267 -13.55 -23.26 -17.29
C ALA A 267 -14.44 -22.02 -17.50
N GLN A 268 -13.94 -20.95 -18.13
CA GLN A 268 -14.68 -19.76 -18.54
C GLN A 268 -14.84 -19.65 -20.08
N GLY A 269 -14.30 -20.59 -20.85
CA GLY A 269 -14.41 -20.64 -22.32
C GLY A 269 -13.42 -19.75 -23.06
N ALA A 270 -12.41 -19.18 -22.39
CA ALA A 270 -11.45 -18.29 -22.99
C ALA A 270 -10.31 -19.02 -23.74
N ARG A 271 -10.04 -20.29 -23.42
CA ARG A 271 -8.97 -21.15 -23.95
C ARG A 271 -7.55 -20.74 -23.57
N TRP A 272 -7.41 -19.72 -22.71
CA TRP A 272 -6.15 -19.26 -22.15
C TRP A 272 -6.36 -18.81 -20.70
N ALA A 273 -5.31 -18.78 -19.90
CA ALA A 273 -5.36 -18.31 -18.52
C ALA A 273 -4.06 -17.60 -18.14
N GLY A 274 -4.12 -16.74 -17.12
CA GLY A 274 -2.97 -16.04 -16.60
C GLY A 274 -3.24 -15.35 -15.27
N ILE A 275 -2.16 -14.89 -14.64
CA ILE A 275 -2.22 -14.08 -13.42
C ILE A 275 -1.35 -12.84 -13.60
N PHE A 276 -1.86 -11.69 -13.17
CA PHE A 276 -1.11 -10.45 -12.99
C PHE A 276 -0.84 -10.19 -11.51
N TRP A 277 0.40 -9.85 -11.16
CA TRP A 277 0.78 -9.29 -9.87
C TRP A 277 0.56 -7.78 -9.90
N GLN A 278 -0.33 -7.27 -9.07
CA GLN A 278 -0.83 -5.90 -9.10
C GLN A 278 -0.63 -5.18 -7.76
N ILE A 279 -0.63 -3.86 -7.78
CA ILE A 279 -0.63 -3.00 -6.59
C ILE A 279 -1.68 -1.88 -6.74
N PRO A 280 -2.61 -1.73 -5.75
CA PRO A 280 -3.04 -2.75 -4.81
C PRO A 280 -3.68 -3.96 -5.50
N ALA A 281 -4.11 -4.95 -4.73
CA ALA A 281 -4.78 -6.13 -5.28
C ALA A 281 -5.97 -5.73 -6.16
N ASN A 282 -6.12 -6.41 -7.32
CA ASN A 282 -7.18 -6.16 -8.30
C ASN A 282 -7.19 -4.74 -8.90
N ASN A 283 -6.04 -4.09 -8.94
CA ASN A 283 -5.90 -2.78 -9.58
C ASN A 283 -5.71 -2.90 -11.09
N TRP A 284 -6.78 -2.76 -11.82
CA TRP A 284 -6.79 -2.73 -13.28
C TRP A 284 -6.69 -1.29 -13.83
N GLY A 285 -5.89 -0.42 -13.19
CA GLY A 285 -5.74 0.98 -13.55
C GLY A 285 -6.78 1.92 -12.93
N SER A 286 -7.49 1.48 -11.92
CA SER A 286 -8.53 2.26 -11.24
C SER A 286 -8.05 2.99 -9.98
N VAL A 287 -6.85 2.69 -9.49
CA VAL A 287 -6.28 3.26 -8.26
C VAL A 287 -4.87 3.76 -8.53
N ASP A 288 -4.57 4.98 -8.08
CA ASP A 288 -3.22 5.58 -8.15
C ASP A 288 -2.30 4.94 -7.09
N ALA A 289 -1.50 3.95 -7.51
CA ALA A 289 -0.62 3.22 -6.60
C ALA A 289 0.67 2.70 -7.27
N GLY A 290 1.00 3.16 -8.48
CA GLY A 290 2.16 2.68 -9.22
C GLY A 290 3.49 3.04 -8.56
N PHE A 291 4.47 2.14 -8.65
CA PHE A 291 5.85 2.39 -8.25
C PHE A 291 6.65 3.07 -9.38
N ASP A 292 7.60 3.94 -9.00
CA ASP A 292 8.63 4.45 -9.90
C ASP A 292 9.82 3.48 -9.91
N LEU A 293 9.87 2.66 -10.94
CA LEU A 293 10.90 1.64 -11.17
C LEU A 293 11.88 2.05 -12.27
N SER A 294 12.03 3.35 -12.56
CA SER A 294 12.85 3.88 -13.66
C SER A 294 14.34 3.57 -13.54
N LEU A 295 14.82 3.13 -12.37
CA LEU A 295 16.19 2.59 -12.18
C LEU A 295 16.37 1.17 -12.71
N ALA A 296 15.28 0.43 -12.95
CA ALA A 296 15.36 -0.93 -13.44
C ALA A 296 15.78 -0.97 -14.91
N THR A 297 16.76 -1.81 -15.23
CA THR A 297 17.19 -2.08 -16.60
C THR A 297 16.71 -3.44 -17.11
N LYS A 298 16.24 -4.29 -16.21
CA LYS A 298 15.70 -5.62 -16.49
C LYS A 298 14.79 -6.07 -15.33
N LEU A 299 13.90 -7.01 -15.63
CA LEU A 299 13.23 -7.85 -14.67
C LEU A 299 13.79 -9.26 -14.80
N THR A 300 14.21 -9.87 -13.70
CA THR A 300 14.69 -11.26 -13.67
C THR A 300 13.80 -12.13 -12.80
N PHE A 301 13.71 -13.42 -13.16
CA PHE A 301 13.01 -14.42 -12.37
C PHE A 301 13.56 -15.80 -12.68
N TRP A 302 13.40 -16.72 -11.73
CA TRP A 302 13.70 -18.13 -11.95
C TRP A 302 12.40 -18.87 -12.23
N ALA A 303 12.45 -19.77 -13.20
CA ALA A 303 11.31 -20.62 -13.52
C ALA A 303 11.77 -22.03 -13.90
N ARG A 304 10.91 -23.03 -13.60
CA ARG A 304 11.05 -24.39 -14.08
C ARG A 304 9.69 -25.03 -14.30
N GLY A 305 9.60 -25.94 -15.24
CA GLY A 305 8.48 -26.84 -15.42
C GLY A 305 8.57 -28.06 -14.50
N ALA A 306 7.45 -28.67 -14.18
CA ALA A 306 7.45 -29.95 -13.47
C ALA A 306 8.00 -31.07 -14.34
N ASN A 307 7.72 -31.06 -15.63
CA ASN A 307 8.16 -32.05 -16.62
C ASN A 307 9.27 -31.53 -17.53
N GLY A 308 9.36 -30.16 -17.69
CA GLY A 308 10.36 -29.52 -18.53
C GLY A 308 9.91 -29.40 -20.00
N GLU A 309 8.64 -29.22 -20.25
CA GLU A 309 8.08 -29.00 -21.60
C GLU A 309 6.89 -28.02 -21.54
N GLU A 310 6.58 -27.50 -20.36
CA GLU A 310 5.48 -26.57 -20.14
C GLU A 310 5.75 -25.27 -20.91
N ARG A 311 4.81 -24.89 -21.77
CA ARG A 311 4.92 -23.70 -22.60
C ARG A 311 4.14 -22.56 -21.99
N ILE A 312 4.85 -21.48 -21.70
CA ILE A 312 4.28 -20.20 -21.26
C ILE A 312 4.29 -19.27 -22.46
N GLU A 313 3.12 -18.73 -22.82
CA GLU A 313 3.00 -17.88 -23.99
C GLU A 313 3.63 -16.51 -23.77
N GLU A 314 3.50 -15.98 -22.56
CA GLU A 314 4.04 -14.67 -22.22
C GLU A 314 4.42 -14.60 -20.74
N PHE A 315 5.60 -14.04 -20.46
CA PHE A 315 5.92 -13.40 -19.19
C PHE A 315 6.05 -11.90 -19.46
N LYS A 316 5.41 -11.07 -18.62
CA LYS A 316 5.21 -9.65 -18.90
C LYS A 316 5.37 -8.80 -17.66
N VAL A 317 5.77 -7.55 -17.85
CA VAL A 317 5.70 -6.45 -16.89
C VAL A 317 4.94 -5.28 -17.50
N GLY A 318 4.14 -4.57 -16.72
CA GLY A 318 3.39 -3.40 -17.16
C GLY A 318 2.30 -3.70 -18.20
N GLY A 319 1.71 -2.64 -18.74
CA GLY A 319 0.68 -2.68 -19.76
C GLY A 319 -0.74 -2.81 -19.24
N LEU A 320 -0.96 -2.60 -17.96
CA LEU A 320 -2.30 -2.36 -17.42
C LEU A 320 -2.79 -0.98 -17.86
N MET A 321 -4.02 -0.93 -18.34
CA MET A 321 -4.67 0.28 -18.85
C MET A 321 -5.72 0.76 -17.85
N GLY A 322 -6.09 2.04 -17.93
CA GLY A 322 -7.10 2.63 -17.06
C GLY A 322 -6.82 4.11 -16.81
N GLU A 323 -7.44 4.67 -15.80
CA GLU A 323 -7.17 6.06 -15.39
C GLU A 323 -5.71 6.23 -14.91
N TYR A 324 -5.18 5.20 -14.26
CA TYR A 324 -3.80 5.12 -13.75
C TYR A 324 -3.08 3.98 -14.47
N SER A 325 -2.84 4.16 -15.77
CA SER A 325 -2.17 3.16 -16.61
C SER A 325 -0.70 3.00 -16.27
N ASP A 326 -0.14 1.80 -16.49
CA ASP A 326 1.30 1.62 -16.51
C ASP A 326 1.95 2.51 -17.57
N SER A 327 3.14 3.05 -17.27
CA SER A 327 3.87 3.95 -18.18
C SER A 327 4.37 3.26 -19.44
N ASP A 328 4.75 1.97 -19.34
CA ASP A 328 5.17 1.14 -20.47
C ASP A 328 4.94 -0.35 -20.16
N SER A 329 5.34 -1.20 -21.08
CA SER A 329 5.34 -2.66 -20.90
C SER A 329 6.48 -3.32 -21.65
N ALA A 330 6.89 -4.48 -21.15
CA ALA A 330 7.82 -5.38 -21.80
C ALA A 330 7.44 -6.84 -21.57
N ALA A 331 7.80 -7.71 -22.48
CA ALA A 331 7.46 -9.13 -22.37
C ALA A 331 8.53 -10.00 -23.05
N ILE A 332 8.56 -11.27 -22.64
CA ILE A 332 9.24 -12.36 -23.33
C ILE A 332 8.27 -13.50 -23.56
N GLY A 333 8.46 -14.26 -24.59
CA GLY A 333 7.64 -15.43 -24.90
C GLY A 333 7.54 -15.69 -26.41
N PRO A 334 7.03 -16.85 -26.81
CA PRO A 334 6.74 -17.99 -25.91
C PRO A 334 8.01 -18.62 -25.34
N VAL A 335 7.91 -19.15 -24.13
CA VAL A 335 9.01 -19.84 -23.42
C VAL A 335 8.60 -21.28 -23.16
N ILE A 336 9.46 -22.25 -23.53
CA ILE A 336 9.35 -23.64 -23.10
C ILE A 336 10.23 -23.79 -21.86
N LEU A 337 9.64 -24.16 -20.73
CA LEU A 337 10.37 -24.29 -19.48
C LEU A 337 11.22 -25.55 -19.43
N ASN A 338 12.40 -25.45 -18.86
CA ASN A 338 13.23 -26.58 -18.51
C ASN A 338 12.73 -27.24 -17.20
N LYS A 339 13.10 -28.49 -16.98
CA LYS A 339 12.85 -29.17 -15.71
C LYS A 339 13.70 -28.59 -14.57
N GLU A 340 14.89 -28.13 -14.90
CA GLU A 340 15.81 -27.48 -13.97
C GLU A 340 15.52 -25.99 -13.87
N TRP A 341 15.75 -25.40 -12.69
CA TRP A 341 15.65 -23.96 -12.50
C TRP A 341 16.49 -23.20 -13.51
N THR A 342 15.85 -22.34 -14.28
CA THR A 342 16.48 -21.51 -15.30
C THR A 342 16.12 -20.05 -15.05
N GLN A 343 17.11 -19.17 -15.11
CA GLN A 343 16.88 -17.74 -14.99
C GLN A 343 16.42 -17.16 -16.34
N TYR A 344 15.33 -16.40 -16.29
CA TYR A 344 14.80 -15.64 -17.42
C TYR A 344 14.93 -14.15 -17.16
N THR A 345 15.00 -13.39 -18.24
CA THR A 345 15.16 -11.92 -18.18
C THR A 345 14.23 -11.24 -19.16
N ILE A 346 13.50 -10.26 -18.69
CA ILE A 346 12.77 -9.28 -19.51
C ILE A 346 13.65 -8.03 -19.57
N ASP A 347 14.10 -7.62 -20.75
CA ASP A 347 14.90 -6.39 -20.95
C ASP A 347 13.99 -5.15 -20.82
N LEU A 348 14.38 -4.22 -19.97
CA LEU A 348 13.67 -2.95 -19.72
C LEU A 348 14.44 -1.74 -20.20
N LYS A 349 15.59 -1.91 -20.87
CA LYS A 349 16.35 -0.79 -21.39
C LYS A 349 15.53 0.03 -22.39
N GLY A 350 15.45 1.32 -22.15
CA GLY A 350 14.69 2.25 -22.99
C GLY A 350 13.17 2.20 -22.77
N LYS A 351 12.71 1.44 -21.79
CA LYS A 351 11.31 1.42 -21.36
C LYS A 351 11.07 2.47 -20.26
N ASP A 352 9.91 3.08 -20.32
CA ASP A 352 9.46 4.00 -19.26
C ASP A 352 8.83 3.20 -18.10
N MET A 353 9.62 2.97 -17.06
CA MET A 353 9.18 2.27 -15.85
C MET A 353 8.84 3.26 -14.71
N SER A 354 8.54 4.52 -15.02
CA SER A 354 8.28 5.56 -14.01
C SER A 354 6.95 5.39 -13.27
N TYR A 355 6.06 4.54 -13.77
CA TYR A 355 4.78 4.26 -13.15
C TYR A 355 4.28 2.86 -13.47
N ILE A 356 4.43 1.92 -12.53
CA ILE A 356 4.08 0.51 -12.72
C ILE A 356 3.15 0.02 -11.60
N ILE A 357 1.92 -0.32 -11.96
CA ILE A 357 0.93 -0.99 -11.10
C ILE A 357 0.87 -2.50 -11.37
N GLY A 358 1.27 -2.94 -12.58
CA GLY A 358 1.36 -4.34 -12.99
C GLY A 358 2.80 -4.83 -13.01
N GLY A 359 3.29 -5.41 -11.90
CA GLY A 359 4.71 -5.74 -11.74
C GLY A 359 5.16 -6.95 -12.53
N PHE A 360 4.31 -7.98 -12.67
CA PHE A 360 4.63 -9.22 -13.37
C PHE A 360 3.35 -9.94 -13.80
N ALA A 361 3.40 -10.62 -14.92
CA ALA A 361 2.32 -11.51 -15.35
C ALA A 361 2.89 -12.71 -16.09
N TRP A 362 2.08 -13.76 -16.13
CA TRP A 362 2.26 -14.87 -17.05
C TRP A 362 0.92 -15.23 -17.70
N SER A 363 0.99 -15.80 -18.91
CA SER A 363 -0.17 -16.41 -19.56
C SER A 363 0.21 -17.68 -20.31
N THR A 364 -0.75 -18.62 -20.40
CA THR A 364 -0.64 -19.83 -21.22
C THR A 364 -2.00 -20.21 -21.79
N ASN A 365 -2.07 -21.20 -22.67
CA ASN A 365 -3.28 -21.63 -23.35
C ASN A 365 -3.39 -23.16 -23.47
N VAL A 366 -4.61 -23.65 -23.74
CA VAL A 366 -4.90 -25.07 -23.88
C VAL A 366 -4.36 -25.66 -25.18
N ASP A 367 -4.15 -24.84 -26.21
CA ASP A 367 -3.67 -25.34 -27.51
C ASP A 367 -2.22 -25.82 -27.41
N ASN A 368 -1.43 -25.17 -26.55
CA ASN A 368 -0.02 -25.51 -26.32
C ASN A 368 0.22 -26.36 -25.06
N ASN A 369 -0.75 -26.41 -24.14
CA ASN A 369 -0.72 -27.29 -22.96
C ASN A 369 -2.07 -28.02 -22.83
N PRO A 370 -2.41 -28.95 -23.75
CA PRO A 370 -3.72 -29.60 -23.74
C PRO A 370 -3.98 -30.48 -22.52
N GLU A 371 -2.92 -31.02 -21.92
CA GLU A 371 -2.99 -31.81 -20.69
C GLU A 371 -2.79 -30.94 -19.42
N GLY A 372 -2.74 -29.60 -19.60
CA GLY A 372 -2.39 -28.65 -18.56
C GLY A 372 -0.90 -28.43 -18.42
N ALA A 373 -0.50 -27.60 -17.47
CA ALA A 373 0.88 -27.28 -17.15
C ALA A 373 1.06 -27.12 -15.65
N THR A 374 2.16 -27.65 -15.11
CA THR A 374 2.60 -27.37 -13.74
C THR A 374 3.97 -26.74 -13.79
N PHE A 375 4.12 -25.57 -13.22
CA PHE A 375 5.40 -24.88 -13.21
C PHE A 375 5.61 -24.08 -11.93
N TYR A 376 6.85 -23.65 -11.73
CA TYR A 376 7.29 -22.99 -10.53
C TYR A 376 8.01 -21.69 -10.88
N LEU A 377 7.84 -20.67 -10.03
CA LEU A 377 8.50 -19.36 -10.13
C LEU A 377 9.16 -19.03 -8.80
N ASP A 378 10.30 -18.33 -8.86
CA ASP A 378 11.01 -17.87 -7.68
C ASP A 378 11.86 -16.63 -8.00
N GLU A 379 12.25 -15.87 -6.96
CA GLU A 379 13.15 -14.71 -7.06
C GLU A 379 12.77 -13.74 -8.19
N ILE A 380 11.50 -13.30 -8.23
CA ILE A 380 11.00 -12.36 -9.24
C ILE A 380 11.33 -10.95 -8.78
N LYS A 381 12.16 -10.22 -9.54
CA LYS A 381 12.62 -8.87 -9.14
C LYS A 381 13.03 -7.99 -10.32
N PHE A 382 12.90 -6.71 -10.11
CA PHE A 382 13.52 -5.68 -10.93
C PHE A 382 14.98 -5.45 -10.51
N GLU A 383 15.88 -5.25 -11.51
CA GLU A 383 17.30 -4.97 -11.34
C GLU A 383 17.81 -3.89 -12.29
#